data_7d052a0930806add4dcf5c78394a1cc5
#
_entry.id   7d052a0930806add4dcf5c78394a1cc5
#
_cell.length_a   1.000
_cell.length_b   1.000
_cell.length_c   1.000
_cell.angle_alpha   90.00
_cell.angle_beta   90.00
_cell.angle_gamma   90.00
#
_symmetry.space_group_name_H-M   'P 1'
#
loop_
_entity.id
_entity.type
_entity.pdbx_description
1 polymer ?
#
loop_
_entity_poly.entity_id
_entity_poly.type
_entity_poly.pdbx_seq_one_letter_code
_entity_poly.pdbx_strand_id
1 'polypeptide(L)'
;MKAAIEVAEIGVAKMREELKPGMTEDELWSILHKTNIEHGGEWIECRILSSGERTNPWMQESSNKVMQTGEIVAFETDMVGPYGYCADISRSYVVGHKFNDEQKKLYSMAVEQIDHNVRIIKPGMTFKEFVQKSWLLP
;
A
#
# COMPACT_ATOMS: atom_id res chain seq x y z
N MET A 1 -3.55 4.17 -18.38
CA MET A 1 -2.66 4.15 -17.21
C MET A 1 -2.86 5.36 -16.29
N LYS A 2 -2.66 6.62 -16.72
CA LYS A 2 -2.84 7.79 -15.81
C LYS A 2 -4.19 7.80 -15.08
N ALA A 3 -5.30 7.63 -15.80
CA ALA A 3 -6.63 7.58 -15.16
C ALA A 3 -6.77 6.49 -14.09
N ALA A 4 -6.19 5.30 -14.31
CA ALA A 4 -6.21 4.24 -13.30
C ALA A 4 -5.40 4.62 -12.04
N ILE A 5 -4.23 5.26 -12.23
CA ILE A 5 -3.41 5.76 -11.11
C ILE A 5 -4.16 6.85 -10.33
N GLU A 6 -4.79 7.80 -11.02
CA GLU A 6 -5.57 8.87 -10.38
C GLU A 6 -6.71 8.30 -9.52
N VAL A 7 -7.42 7.28 -10.01
CA VAL A 7 -8.48 6.62 -9.22
C VAL A 7 -7.91 5.85 -8.03
N ALA A 8 -6.78 5.17 -8.21
CA ALA A 8 -6.08 4.50 -7.09
C ALA A 8 -5.67 5.51 -6.01
N GLU A 9 -5.10 6.65 -6.39
CA GLU A 9 -4.71 7.72 -5.46
C GLU A 9 -5.91 8.30 -4.71
N ILE A 10 -7.06 8.49 -5.38
CA ILE A 10 -8.31 8.93 -4.73
C ILE A 10 -8.76 7.88 -3.71
N GLY A 11 -8.76 6.60 -4.08
CA GLY A 11 -9.13 5.50 -3.18
C GLY A 11 -8.24 5.42 -1.96
N VAL A 12 -6.92 5.47 -2.17
CA VAL A 12 -5.91 5.46 -1.10
C VAL A 12 -6.04 6.67 -0.16
N ALA A 13 -6.32 7.86 -0.71
CA ALA A 13 -6.57 9.05 0.09
C ALA A 13 -7.82 8.90 0.98
N LYS A 14 -8.92 8.39 0.43
CA LYS A 14 -10.14 8.09 1.20
C LYS A 14 -9.89 7.04 2.28
N MET A 15 -9.18 5.95 1.97
CA MET A 15 -8.80 4.96 2.98
C MET A 15 -8.05 5.59 4.14
N ARG A 16 -7.10 6.49 3.85
CA ARG A 16 -6.35 7.22 4.88
C ARG A 16 -7.25 8.12 5.73
N GLU A 17 -8.16 8.85 5.11
CA GLU A 17 -9.06 9.78 5.78
C GLU A 17 -10.07 9.07 6.69
N GLU A 18 -10.59 7.93 6.25
CA GLU A 18 -11.60 7.16 6.97
C GLU A 18 -11.03 6.18 7.99
N LEU A 19 -9.72 5.87 7.89
CA LEU A 19 -9.04 4.94 8.80
C LEU A 19 -9.18 5.37 10.26
N LYS A 20 -9.81 4.54 11.06
CA LYS A 20 -10.00 4.79 12.51
C LYS A 20 -9.96 3.47 13.30
N PRO A 21 -9.62 3.52 14.58
CA PRO A 21 -9.72 2.36 15.46
C PRO A 21 -11.15 1.80 15.49
N GLY A 22 -11.27 0.49 15.57
CA GLY A 22 -12.54 -0.20 15.61
C GLY A 22 -13.11 -0.61 14.24
N MET A 23 -12.54 -0.13 13.14
CA MET A 23 -12.85 -0.66 11.81
C MET A 23 -12.24 -2.05 11.64
N THR A 24 -12.89 -2.88 10.82
CA THR A 24 -12.28 -4.12 10.33
C THR A 24 -11.38 -3.84 9.12
N GLU A 25 -10.48 -4.78 8.82
CA GLU A 25 -9.67 -4.71 7.60
C GLU A 25 -10.55 -4.72 6.35
N ASP A 26 -11.63 -5.52 6.34
CA ASP A 26 -12.57 -5.59 5.22
C ASP A 26 -13.34 -4.27 5.02
N GLU A 27 -13.73 -3.59 6.10
CA GLU A 27 -14.36 -2.27 6.01
C GLU A 27 -13.42 -1.24 5.38
N LEU A 28 -12.14 -1.22 5.78
CA LEU A 28 -11.15 -0.32 5.19
C LEU A 28 -10.91 -0.66 3.70
N TRP A 29 -10.78 -1.94 3.36
CA TRP A 29 -10.61 -2.37 1.98
C TRP A 29 -11.79 -2.00 1.08
N SER A 30 -13.02 -2.09 1.60
CA SER A 30 -14.23 -1.78 0.86
C SER A 30 -14.26 -0.35 0.32
N ILE A 31 -13.57 0.60 0.98
CA ILE A 31 -13.46 1.99 0.56
C ILE A 31 -12.74 2.10 -0.79
N LEU A 32 -11.64 1.35 -0.97
CA LEU A 32 -10.90 1.31 -2.22
C LEU A 32 -11.78 0.74 -3.34
N HIS A 33 -12.42 -0.39 -3.09
CA HIS A 33 -13.26 -1.08 -4.08
C HIS A 33 -14.44 -0.21 -4.54
N LYS A 34 -15.14 0.38 -3.57
CA LYS A 34 -16.22 1.33 -3.85
C LYS A 34 -15.73 2.50 -4.69
N THR A 35 -14.60 3.10 -4.30
CA THR A 35 -14.03 4.26 -5.02
C THR A 35 -13.63 3.90 -6.44
N ASN A 36 -13.04 2.72 -6.66
CA ASN A 36 -12.69 2.25 -8.00
C ASN A 36 -13.92 2.17 -8.90
N ILE A 37 -14.99 1.55 -8.42
CA ILE A 37 -16.25 1.39 -9.18
C ILE A 37 -16.92 2.76 -9.42
N GLU A 38 -16.99 3.64 -8.43
CA GLU A 38 -17.56 5.00 -8.55
C GLU A 38 -16.88 5.84 -9.64
N HIS A 39 -15.59 5.56 -9.92
CA HIS A 39 -14.80 6.29 -10.91
C HIS A 39 -14.60 5.53 -12.23
N GLY A 40 -15.43 4.52 -12.48
CA GLY A 40 -15.43 3.78 -13.74
C GLY A 40 -14.35 2.70 -13.85
N GLY A 41 -13.77 2.30 -12.73
CA GLY A 41 -12.92 1.12 -12.66
C GLY A 41 -13.73 -0.18 -12.66
N GLU A 42 -13.05 -1.29 -12.79
CA GLU A 42 -13.68 -2.59 -12.98
C GLU A 42 -13.66 -3.40 -11.69
N TRP A 43 -12.53 -4.05 -11.37
CA TRP A 43 -12.40 -4.94 -10.21
C TRP A 43 -11.02 -4.86 -9.60
N ILE A 44 -10.84 -5.51 -8.46
CA ILE A 44 -9.54 -5.60 -7.76
C ILE A 44 -9.23 -7.08 -7.60
N GLU A 45 -8.03 -7.49 -8.05
CA GLU A 45 -7.68 -8.90 -8.16
C GLU A 45 -7.59 -9.60 -6.82
N CYS A 46 -6.96 -8.97 -5.84
CA CYS A 46 -6.81 -9.52 -4.50
C CYS A 46 -7.01 -8.41 -3.46
N ARG A 47 -7.34 -8.80 -2.23
CA ARG A 47 -7.61 -7.87 -1.13
C ARG A 47 -6.41 -7.75 -0.20
N ILE A 48 -5.21 -7.50 -0.75
CA ILE A 48 -3.99 -7.45 0.04
C ILE A 48 -4.01 -6.24 0.96
N LEU A 49 -4.46 -6.50 2.17
CA LEU A 49 -4.47 -5.59 3.30
C LEU A 49 -4.39 -6.39 4.59
N SER A 50 -3.51 -6.00 5.48
CA SER A 50 -3.40 -6.59 6.81
C SER A 50 -2.99 -5.56 7.85
N SER A 51 -3.25 -5.84 9.12
CA SER A 51 -2.96 -4.94 10.23
C SER A 51 -2.31 -5.64 11.42
N GLY A 52 -1.52 -4.87 12.19
CA GLY A 52 -0.83 -5.35 13.36
C GLY A 52 0.07 -6.54 13.05
N GLU A 53 0.00 -7.61 13.85
CA GLU A 53 0.83 -8.81 13.66
C GLU A 53 0.63 -9.51 12.31
N ARG A 54 -0.53 -9.32 11.67
CA ARG A 54 -0.82 -9.88 10.35
C ARG A 54 -0.04 -9.22 9.21
N THR A 55 0.65 -8.11 9.44
CA THR A 55 1.55 -7.51 8.44
C THR A 55 2.84 -8.31 8.22
N ASN A 56 3.10 -9.31 9.06
CA ASN A 56 4.21 -10.24 8.91
C ASN A 56 3.74 -11.68 9.16
N PRO A 57 3.83 -12.62 8.19
CA PRO A 57 4.36 -12.39 6.84
C PRO A 57 3.43 -11.51 5.98
N TRP A 58 4.03 -10.77 5.04
CA TRP A 58 3.31 -9.97 4.05
C TRP A 58 2.47 -10.84 3.10
N MET A 59 1.62 -10.25 2.27
CA MET A 59 0.73 -10.90 1.30
C MET A 59 -0.50 -11.58 1.94
N GLN A 60 -1.05 -10.96 2.99
CA GLN A 60 -2.29 -11.40 3.61
C GLN A 60 -3.48 -10.60 3.10
N GLU A 61 -4.56 -11.27 2.77
CA GLU A 61 -5.82 -10.62 2.41
C GLU A 61 -6.53 -10.03 3.64
N SER A 62 -7.34 -9.00 3.38
CA SER A 62 -8.18 -8.38 4.40
C SER A 62 -9.14 -9.39 5.04
N SER A 63 -9.48 -9.16 6.28
CA SER A 63 -10.30 -10.02 7.10
C SER A 63 -11.25 -9.21 7.99
N ASN A 64 -12.05 -9.91 8.77
CA ASN A 64 -12.89 -9.32 9.80
C ASN A 64 -12.12 -8.89 11.07
N LYS A 65 -10.77 -8.93 11.06
CA LYS A 65 -9.96 -8.44 12.17
C LYS A 65 -10.26 -6.96 12.43
N VAL A 66 -10.60 -6.64 13.67
CA VAL A 66 -10.80 -5.26 14.12
C VAL A 66 -9.46 -4.60 14.43
N MET A 67 -9.16 -3.50 13.74
CA MET A 67 -7.92 -2.75 13.88
C MET A 67 -7.89 -1.92 15.16
N GLN A 68 -6.74 -1.93 15.84
CA GLN A 68 -6.53 -1.24 17.11
C GLN A 68 -5.64 0.00 16.95
N THR A 69 -5.83 0.98 17.83
CA THR A 69 -4.97 2.18 17.85
C THR A 69 -3.49 1.80 17.95
N GLY A 70 -2.66 2.38 17.10
CA GLY A 70 -1.20 2.18 17.08
C GLY A 70 -0.73 1.00 16.22
N GLU A 71 -1.63 0.15 15.73
CA GLU A 71 -1.27 -0.90 14.78
C GLU A 71 -0.86 -0.28 13.42
N ILE A 72 0.13 -0.89 12.79
CA ILE A 72 0.40 -0.63 11.38
C ILE A 72 -0.68 -1.31 10.55
N VAL A 73 -1.18 -0.66 9.52
CA VAL A 73 -1.94 -1.25 8.44
C VAL A 73 -1.17 -1.05 7.14
N ALA A 74 -0.99 -2.12 6.39
CA ALA A 74 -0.30 -2.11 5.12
C ALA A 74 -1.18 -2.75 4.04
N PHE A 75 -1.11 -2.23 2.82
CA PHE A 75 -1.88 -2.73 1.69
C PHE A 75 -1.22 -2.40 0.35
N GLU A 76 -1.63 -3.13 -0.67
CA GLU A 76 -1.38 -2.79 -2.09
C GLU A 76 -2.67 -2.88 -2.87
N THR A 77 -2.78 -2.11 -3.96
CA THR A 77 -4.09 -1.91 -4.59
C THR A 77 -4.45 -2.92 -5.66
N ASP A 78 -3.51 -3.44 -6.43
CA ASP A 78 -3.71 -4.42 -7.53
C ASP A 78 -5.01 -4.21 -8.33
N MET A 79 -5.33 -2.95 -8.58
CA MET A 79 -6.65 -2.57 -9.02
C MET A 79 -6.72 -2.42 -10.55
N VAL A 80 -7.75 -3.00 -11.15
CA VAL A 80 -8.12 -2.73 -12.53
C VAL A 80 -9.02 -1.50 -12.55
N GLY A 81 -8.41 -0.39 -12.91
CA GLY A 81 -9.06 0.91 -12.96
C GLY A 81 -9.79 1.18 -14.30
N PRO A 82 -10.13 2.45 -14.58
CA PRO A 82 -10.79 2.82 -15.83
C PRO A 82 -10.05 2.35 -17.08
N TYR A 83 -10.81 1.90 -18.05
CA TYR A 83 -10.32 1.40 -19.34
C TYR A 83 -9.51 0.10 -19.26
N GLY A 84 -9.65 -0.68 -18.19
CA GLY A 84 -8.94 -1.95 -18.01
C GLY A 84 -7.43 -1.82 -17.73
N TYR A 85 -6.95 -0.63 -17.35
CA TYR A 85 -5.55 -0.44 -16.95
C TYR A 85 -5.35 -0.71 -15.46
N CYS A 86 -4.32 -1.51 -15.16
CA CYS A 86 -3.96 -1.79 -13.78
C CYS A 86 -3.20 -0.62 -13.13
N ALA A 87 -3.44 -0.44 -11.83
CA ALA A 87 -2.68 0.46 -10.97
C ALA A 87 -2.41 -0.25 -9.65
N ASP A 88 -1.13 -0.42 -9.35
CA ASP A 88 -0.66 -1.03 -8.11
C ASP A 88 0.13 -0.01 -7.30
N ILE A 89 -0.38 0.31 -6.11
CA ILE A 89 0.19 1.28 -5.19
C ILE A 89 0.17 0.68 -3.79
N SER A 90 1.36 0.56 -3.18
CA SER A 90 1.49 0.12 -1.78
C SER A 90 1.58 1.30 -0.82
N ARG A 91 0.92 1.20 0.32
CA ARG A 91 1.02 2.19 1.41
C ARG A 91 0.97 1.51 2.77
N SER A 92 1.54 2.21 3.75
CA SER A 92 1.44 1.83 5.16
C SER A 92 1.01 3.02 6.00
N TYR A 93 0.07 2.80 6.89
CA TYR A 93 -0.44 3.80 7.84
C TYR A 93 -0.39 3.27 9.26
N VAL A 94 -0.61 4.15 10.22
CA VAL A 94 -0.83 3.75 11.61
C VAL A 94 -2.26 4.10 12.00
N VAL A 95 -2.97 3.14 12.54
CA VAL A 95 -4.34 3.32 13.02
C VAL A 95 -4.36 4.36 14.14
N GLY A 96 -5.17 5.41 13.99
CA GLY A 96 -5.18 6.58 14.88
C GLY A 96 -4.13 7.64 14.55
N HIS A 97 -3.37 7.49 13.46
CA HIS A 97 -2.45 8.49 12.88
C HIS A 97 -1.31 8.97 13.79
N LYS A 98 -0.95 8.19 14.83
CA LYS A 98 0.15 8.50 15.76
C LYS A 98 1.22 7.44 15.67
N PHE A 99 2.30 7.75 14.98
CA PHE A 99 3.49 6.90 14.90
C PHE A 99 4.29 6.98 16.20
N ASN A 100 4.75 5.85 16.72
CA ASN A 100 5.81 5.80 17.70
C ASN A 100 7.20 5.99 17.03
N ASP A 101 8.25 6.12 17.82
CA ASP A 101 9.59 6.45 17.27
C ASP A 101 10.21 5.29 16.48
N GLU A 102 9.90 4.05 16.85
CA GLU A 102 10.34 2.86 16.12
C GLU A 102 9.67 2.80 14.72
N GLN A 103 8.35 3.00 14.67
CA GLN A 103 7.61 3.05 13.41
C GLN A 103 8.11 4.17 12.49
N LYS A 104 8.39 5.36 13.04
CA LYS A 104 8.98 6.48 12.28
C LYS A 104 10.34 6.11 11.70
N LYS A 105 11.21 5.49 12.53
CA LYS A 105 12.54 5.06 12.10
C LYS A 105 12.45 4.03 10.98
N LEU A 106 11.64 3.00 11.13
CA LEU A 106 11.44 1.97 10.10
C LEU A 106 10.88 2.54 8.81
N TYR A 107 9.89 3.41 8.90
CA TYR A 107 9.31 4.08 7.73
C TYR A 107 10.35 4.95 7.01
N SER A 108 11.14 5.74 7.74
CA SER A 108 12.21 6.56 7.15
C SER A 108 13.25 5.70 6.43
N MET A 109 13.65 4.57 7.02
CA MET A 109 14.58 3.64 6.37
C MET A 109 13.99 3.05 5.08
N ALA A 110 12.71 2.71 5.07
CA ALA A 110 12.02 2.19 3.87
C ALA A 110 11.98 3.26 2.76
N VAL A 111 11.70 4.52 3.09
CA VAL A 111 11.72 5.64 2.12
C VAL A 111 13.13 5.84 1.57
N GLU A 112 14.16 5.86 2.42
CA GLU A 112 15.55 5.99 2.00
C GLU A 112 15.98 4.85 1.08
N GLN A 113 15.56 3.62 1.37
CA GLN A 113 15.84 2.45 0.54
C GLN A 113 15.19 2.57 -0.85
N ILE A 114 13.92 2.97 -0.91
CA ILE A 114 13.22 3.17 -2.18
C ILE A 114 13.93 4.26 -2.99
N ASP A 115 14.23 5.39 -2.39
CA ASP A 115 14.94 6.49 -3.03
C ASP A 115 16.31 6.08 -3.55
N HIS A 116 17.08 5.31 -2.77
CA HIS A 116 18.35 4.77 -3.21
C HIS A 116 18.16 3.87 -4.44
N ASN A 117 17.25 2.91 -4.36
CA ASN A 117 17.04 1.93 -5.41
C ASN A 117 16.51 2.57 -6.71
N VAL A 118 15.65 3.58 -6.62
CA VAL A 118 15.18 4.33 -7.79
C VAL A 118 16.32 5.11 -8.44
N ARG A 119 17.17 5.78 -7.65
CA ARG A 119 18.28 6.60 -8.18
C ARG A 119 19.36 5.82 -8.91
N ILE A 120 19.56 4.55 -8.59
CA ILE A 120 20.57 3.74 -9.28
C ILE A 120 20.11 3.18 -10.61
N ILE A 121 18.80 3.20 -10.91
CA ILE A 121 18.25 2.70 -12.19
C ILE A 121 18.71 3.60 -13.34
N LYS A 122 19.29 2.99 -14.37
CA LYS A 122 19.76 3.70 -15.58
C LYS A 122 19.38 2.89 -16.82
N PRO A 123 19.13 3.56 -17.95
CA PRO A 123 18.94 2.89 -19.23
C PRO A 123 20.14 1.97 -19.55
N GLY A 124 19.87 0.74 -19.95
CA GLY A 124 20.89 -0.25 -20.29
C GLY A 124 21.43 -1.05 -19.10
N MET A 125 21.01 -0.75 -17.86
CA MET A 125 21.36 -1.54 -16.69
C MET A 125 20.70 -2.92 -16.76
N THR A 126 21.46 -3.98 -16.46
CA THR A 126 20.90 -5.33 -16.33
C THR A 126 20.30 -5.55 -14.93
N PHE A 127 19.36 -6.49 -14.81
CA PHE A 127 18.82 -6.89 -13.51
C PHE A 127 19.90 -7.36 -12.53
N LYS A 128 20.92 -8.05 -13.02
CA LYS A 128 22.05 -8.48 -12.19
C LYS A 128 22.81 -7.29 -11.58
N GLU A 129 23.10 -6.29 -12.38
CA GLU A 129 23.75 -5.05 -11.91
C GLU A 129 22.87 -4.27 -10.93
N PHE A 130 21.55 -4.23 -11.19
CA PHE A 130 20.61 -3.60 -10.28
C PHE A 130 20.63 -4.29 -8.91
N VAL A 131 20.47 -5.62 -8.87
CA VAL A 131 20.49 -6.40 -7.61
C VAL A 131 21.81 -6.21 -6.84
N GLN A 132 22.96 -6.18 -7.55
CA GLN A 132 24.25 -5.99 -6.91
C GLN A 132 24.45 -4.61 -6.28
N LYS A 133 23.75 -3.59 -6.79
CA LYS A 133 23.85 -2.19 -6.34
C LYS A 133 22.70 -1.76 -5.45
N SER A 134 21.61 -2.51 -5.42
CA SER A 134 20.45 -2.19 -4.62
C SER A 134 20.73 -2.29 -3.13
N TRP A 135 20.06 -1.44 -2.37
CA TRP A 135 20.06 -1.55 -0.93
C TRP A 135 19.18 -2.73 -0.53
N LEU A 136 19.80 -3.81 -0.12
CA LEU A 136 19.13 -4.97 0.44
C LEU A 136 18.82 -4.72 1.92
N LEU A 137 17.66 -5.17 2.37
CA LEU A 137 17.36 -5.20 3.80
C LEU A 137 18.24 -6.25 4.49
N PRO A 138 18.63 -6.01 5.75
CA PRO A 138 19.40 -6.97 6.53
C PRO A 138 18.62 -8.26 6.80
#